data_59c512e2f4125051f6fef6be890984da
#
_entry.id   59c512e2f4125051f6fef6be890984da
#
_cell.length_a   1.000
_cell.length_b   1.000
_cell.length_c   1.000
_cell.angle_alpha   90.00
_cell.angle_beta   90.00
_cell.angle_gamma   90.00
#
_symmetry.space_group_name_H-M   'P 1'
#
loop_
_entity.id
_entity.type
_entity.pdbx_description
1 polymer ?
#
loop_
_entity_poly.entity_id
_entity_poly.type
_entity_poly.pdbx_seq_one_letter_code
_entity_poly.pdbx_strand_id
1 'polypeptide(L)'
;DQDTAIMDPFFSDSTLTVRCNVLETSGEGYARDPRSIAIRAEKYLQDSGIADTAYFGPEPEFFIFDSVTFGNEIGESFYRVESEEGCFSSGEQYADGNTGHRPGIKGGYFPVPPVDSLQDIRSAMCNVLEEMGVETEVHHHEVATAGQCEIGTKYNTMVKRADQNQILKYVVHN
;
A
#
# COMPACT_ATOMS: atom_id res chain seq x y z
N ASP A 1 -19.08 -3.38 9.84
CA ASP A 1 -18.48 -3.26 11.18
C ASP A 1 -18.33 -1.77 11.53
N GLN A 2 -19.19 -1.28 12.42
CA GLN A 2 -19.24 0.15 12.76
C GLN A 2 -17.96 0.66 13.45
N ASP A 3 -17.21 -0.22 14.10
CA ASP A 3 -15.96 0.13 14.77
C ASP A 3 -14.82 0.42 13.78
N THR A 4 -15.07 0.16 12.49
CA THR A 4 -14.14 0.48 11.39
C THR A 4 -14.52 1.77 10.65
N ALA A 5 -15.48 2.53 11.16
CA ALA A 5 -15.95 3.77 10.53
C ALA A 5 -14.88 4.87 10.62
N ILE A 6 -14.51 5.44 9.48
CA ILE A 6 -13.53 6.53 9.36
C ILE A 6 -14.08 7.59 8.41
N MET A 7 -13.78 8.86 8.71
CA MET A 7 -13.99 9.94 7.74
C MET A 7 -12.97 9.80 6.61
N ASP A 8 -13.45 9.89 5.38
CA ASP A 8 -12.61 9.78 4.20
C ASP A 8 -12.01 11.14 3.84
N PRO A 9 -10.67 11.30 3.85
CA PRO A 9 -10.03 12.59 3.61
C PRO A 9 -9.93 12.97 2.12
N PHE A 10 -10.21 12.03 1.20
CA PHE A 10 -10.04 12.26 -0.24
C PHE A 10 -11.27 12.91 -0.91
N PHE A 11 -12.41 12.97 -0.21
CA PHE A 11 -13.63 13.55 -0.76
C PHE A 11 -13.89 14.95 -0.17
N SER A 12 -14.34 15.87 -1.01
CA SER A 12 -14.74 17.22 -0.59
C SER A 12 -16.00 17.21 0.28
N ASP A 13 -16.91 16.29 0.02
CA ASP A 13 -18.11 16.08 0.83
C ASP A 13 -17.79 15.10 1.97
N SER A 14 -18.41 15.35 3.14
CA SER A 14 -18.24 14.48 4.31
C SER A 14 -18.65 13.04 3.98
N THR A 15 -17.65 12.19 3.78
CA THR A 15 -17.82 10.79 3.39
C THR A 15 -17.37 9.86 4.51
N LEU A 16 -18.22 8.90 4.87
CA LEU A 16 -17.92 7.87 5.86
C LEU A 16 -17.57 6.57 5.17
N THR A 17 -16.37 6.07 5.42
CA THR A 17 -15.91 4.75 4.94
C THR A 17 -16.00 3.72 6.05
N VAL A 18 -16.59 2.55 5.77
CA VAL A 18 -16.78 1.45 6.73
C VAL A 18 -16.33 0.14 6.12
N ARG A 19 -15.65 -0.70 6.90
CA ARG A 19 -15.30 -2.07 6.48
C ARG A 19 -16.46 -3.01 6.78
N CYS A 20 -16.78 -3.87 5.81
CA CYS A 20 -17.92 -4.78 5.90
C CYS A 20 -17.51 -6.22 5.61
N ASN A 21 -18.19 -7.16 6.25
CA ASN A 21 -18.15 -8.54 5.83
C ASN A 21 -19.16 -8.75 4.69
N VAL A 22 -18.86 -9.65 3.78
CA VAL A 22 -19.80 -10.07 2.74
C VAL A 22 -20.72 -11.16 3.28
N LEU A 23 -22.01 -11.01 3.03
CA LEU A 23 -23.03 -11.97 3.43
C LEU A 23 -23.70 -12.58 2.21
N GLU A 24 -24.23 -13.80 2.36
CA GLU A 24 -25.17 -14.39 1.42
C GLU A 24 -26.54 -13.67 1.50
N THR A 25 -27.35 -13.84 0.49
CA THR A 25 -28.72 -13.30 0.50
C THR A 25 -29.61 -13.86 1.61
N SER A 26 -29.23 -15.00 2.17
CA SER A 26 -29.85 -15.60 3.36
C SER A 26 -29.49 -14.88 4.67
N GLY A 27 -28.49 -13.99 4.66
CA GLY A 27 -27.92 -13.33 5.83
C GLY A 27 -26.78 -14.11 6.49
N GLU A 28 -26.45 -15.29 6.00
CA GLU A 28 -25.28 -16.05 6.46
C GLU A 28 -23.97 -15.46 5.90
N GLY A 29 -22.85 -15.68 6.60
CA GLY A 29 -21.53 -15.23 6.16
C GLY A 29 -21.11 -15.89 4.85
N TYR A 30 -20.67 -15.10 3.87
CA TYR A 30 -20.13 -15.63 2.62
C TYR A 30 -18.81 -16.36 2.89
N ALA A 31 -18.75 -17.64 2.51
CA ALA A 31 -17.65 -18.52 2.88
C ALA A 31 -16.28 -18.09 2.32
N ARG A 32 -16.27 -17.35 1.19
CA ARG A 32 -15.07 -16.85 0.52
C ARG A 32 -14.73 -15.39 0.85
N ASP A 33 -15.47 -14.76 1.77
CA ASP A 33 -15.14 -13.42 2.23
C ASP A 33 -13.80 -13.41 2.96
N PRO A 34 -12.76 -12.68 2.45
CA PRO A 34 -11.43 -12.68 3.07
C PRO A 34 -11.43 -12.20 4.51
N ARG A 35 -12.24 -11.16 4.83
CA ARG A 35 -12.33 -10.62 6.18
C ARG A 35 -12.95 -11.64 7.14
N SER A 36 -13.99 -12.34 6.72
CA SER A 36 -14.61 -13.43 7.50
C SER A 36 -13.65 -14.61 7.67
N ILE A 37 -12.75 -14.87 6.72
CA ILE A 37 -11.70 -15.89 6.89
C ILE A 37 -10.73 -15.47 8.00
N ALA A 38 -10.29 -14.22 8.05
CA ALA A 38 -9.42 -13.72 9.11
C ALA A 38 -10.09 -13.82 10.49
N ILE A 39 -11.36 -13.45 10.60
CA ILE A 39 -12.15 -13.59 11.85
C ILE A 39 -12.21 -15.06 12.30
N ARG A 40 -12.47 -15.98 11.37
CA ARG A 40 -12.47 -17.42 11.69
C ARG A 40 -11.10 -17.93 12.10
N ALA A 41 -10.04 -17.40 11.53
CA ALA A 41 -8.67 -17.76 11.88
C ALA A 41 -8.30 -17.31 13.31
N GLU A 42 -8.67 -16.09 13.72
CA GLU A 42 -8.49 -15.63 15.10
C GLU A 42 -9.25 -16.53 16.09
N LYS A 43 -10.50 -16.84 15.75
CA LYS A 43 -11.30 -17.76 16.58
C LYS A 43 -10.68 -19.16 16.66
N TYR A 44 -10.21 -19.71 15.56
CA TYR A 44 -9.53 -21.02 15.53
C TYR A 44 -8.27 -21.01 16.41
N LEU A 45 -7.47 -19.95 16.37
CA LEU A 45 -6.28 -19.81 17.22
C LEU A 45 -6.64 -19.93 18.70
N GLN A 46 -7.67 -19.20 19.14
CA GLN A 46 -8.17 -19.21 20.51
C GLN A 46 -8.75 -20.59 20.91
N ASP A 47 -9.64 -21.15 20.07
CA ASP A 47 -10.30 -22.44 20.33
C ASP A 47 -9.31 -23.61 20.38
N SER A 48 -8.21 -23.53 19.63
CA SER A 48 -7.15 -24.55 19.64
C SER A 48 -6.27 -24.54 20.89
N GLY A 49 -6.31 -23.46 21.66
CA GLY A 49 -5.48 -23.26 22.85
C GLY A 49 -3.98 -23.04 22.55
N ILE A 50 -3.61 -22.83 21.28
CA ILE A 50 -2.22 -22.53 20.90
C ILE A 50 -1.82 -21.14 21.40
N ALA A 51 -2.69 -20.16 21.16
CA ALA A 51 -2.52 -18.79 21.64
C ALA A 51 -3.88 -18.08 21.69
N ASP A 52 -3.95 -16.99 22.43
CA ASP A 52 -5.14 -16.11 22.49
C ASP A 52 -5.09 -15.00 21.43
N THR A 53 -3.89 -14.62 20.98
CA THR A 53 -3.67 -13.50 20.06
C THR A 53 -2.49 -13.77 19.14
N ALA A 54 -2.61 -13.35 17.88
CA ALA A 54 -1.49 -13.29 16.94
C ALA A 54 -1.37 -11.88 16.38
N TYR A 55 -0.14 -11.39 16.29
CA TYR A 55 0.21 -10.08 15.73
C TYR A 55 0.86 -10.22 14.37
N PHE A 56 0.55 -9.26 13.49
CA PHE A 56 1.04 -9.20 12.12
C PHE A 56 1.60 -7.83 11.82
N GLY A 57 2.79 -7.78 11.22
CA GLY A 57 3.46 -6.58 10.73
C GLY A 57 3.82 -6.77 9.26
N PRO A 58 2.90 -6.57 8.32
CA PRO A 58 3.23 -6.64 6.90
C PRO A 58 4.14 -5.48 6.49
N GLU A 59 5.00 -5.73 5.53
CA GLU A 59 5.89 -4.75 4.89
C GLU A 59 5.40 -4.51 3.45
N PRO A 60 4.36 -3.67 3.26
CA PRO A 60 3.77 -3.44 1.94
C PRO A 60 4.68 -2.56 1.10
N GLU A 61 5.12 -3.10 -0.02
CA GLU A 61 5.90 -2.39 -1.02
C GLU A 61 5.03 -2.06 -2.23
N PHE A 62 5.30 -0.93 -2.87
CA PHE A 62 4.59 -0.47 -4.05
C PHE A 62 5.51 0.37 -4.95
N PHE A 63 5.07 0.58 -6.19
CA PHE A 63 5.77 1.42 -7.14
C PHE A 63 4.96 2.66 -7.48
N ILE A 64 5.65 3.79 -7.63
CA ILE A 64 5.10 5.02 -8.20
C ILE A 64 5.86 5.27 -9.51
N PHE A 65 5.12 5.39 -10.60
CA PHE A 65 5.66 5.66 -11.92
C PHE A 65 5.06 6.94 -12.50
N ASP A 66 5.83 7.65 -13.32
CA ASP A 66 5.32 8.82 -14.05
C ASP A 66 4.37 8.39 -15.17
N SER A 67 4.66 7.24 -15.79
CA SER A 67 3.84 6.68 -16.86
C SER A 67 4.02 5.18 -16.98
N VAL A 68 2.94 4.49 -17.32
CA VAL A 68 2.96 3.08 -17.73
C VAL A 68 2.17 2.92 -19.00
N THR A 69 2.84 2.46 -20.07
CA THR A 69 2.21 2.07 -21.33
C THR A 69 2.27 0.56 -21.47
N PHE A 70 1.19 -0.05 -21.88
CA PHE A 70 1.15 -1.50 -22.11
C PHE A 70 0.29 -1.85 -23.31
N GLY A 71 0.57 -3.01 -23.90
CA GLY A 71 -0.25 -3.64 -24.93
C GLY A 71 -0.38 -5.13 -24.67
N ASN A 72 -1.51 -5.71 -25.07
CA ASN A 72 -1.75 -7.13 -24.97
C ASN A 72 -2.58 -7.57 -26.19
N GLU A 73 -1.88 -7.81 -27.29
CA GLU A 73 -2.45 -8.20 -28.58
C GLU A 73 -2.16 -9.68 -28.88
N ILE A 74 -2.83 -10.22 -29.90
CA ILE A 74 -2.54 -11.60 -30.35
C ILE A 74 -1.11 -11.67 -30.88
N GLY A 75 -0.25 -12.37 -30.14
CA GLY A 75 1.14 -12.60 -30.55
C GLY A 75 2.15 -11.58 -30.02
N GLU A 76 1.70 -10.54 -29.31
CA GLU A 76 2.59 -9.57 -28.68
C GLU A 76 2.02 -9.11 -27.33
N SER A 77 2.89 -9.04 -26.33
CA SER A 77 2.58 -8.42 -25.05
C SER A 77 3.79 -7.60 -24.60
N PHE A 78 3.56 -6.34 -24.20
CA PHE A 78 4.63 -5.48 -23.71
C PHE A 78 4.12 -4.56 -22.61
N TYR A 79 5.06 -4.05 -21.81
CA TYR A 79 4.86 -2.87 -20.96
C TYR A 79 6.11 -1.99 -21.03
N ARG A 80 5.89 -0.69 -20.87
CA ARG A 80 6.94 0.33 -20.73
C ARG A 80 6.61 1.19 -19.54
N VAL A 81 7.59 1.34 -18.65
CA VAL A 81 7.51 2.17 -17.46
C VAL A 81 8.42 3.38 -17.65
N GLU A 82 7.94 4.54 -17.24
CA GLU A 82 8.73 5.77 -17.16
C GLU A 82 8.77 6.22 -15.69
N SER A 83 9.95 6.65 -15.25
CA SER A 83 10.19 7.15 -13.91
C SER A 83 11.32 8.18 -13.93
N GLU A 84 11.13 9.30 -13.25
CA GLU A 84 12.16 10.32 -13.05
C GLU A 84 13.43 9.73 -12.44
N GLU A 85 13.28 8.75 -11.55
CA GLU A 85 14.40 8.05 -10.93
C GLU A 85 15.02 6.96 -11.84
N GLY A 86 14.39 6.65 -12.97
CA GLY A 86 14.80 5.54 -13.82
C GLY A 86 16.11 5.79 -14.54
N CYS A 87 17.09 4.90 -14.36
CA CYS A 87 18.33 4.93 -15.14
C CYS A 87 18.07 4.73 -16.65
N PHE A 88 16.96 4.11 -17.01
CA PHE A 88 16.48 3.91 -18.37
C PHE A 88 15.82 5.17 -18.98
N SER A 89 15.45 6.15 -18.15
CA SER A 89 14.84 7.43 -18.58
C SER A 89 15.89 8.55 -18.73
N SER A 90 17.15 8.23 -18.97
CA SER A 90 18.27 9.19 -18.95
C SER A 90 18.22 10.28 -20.02
N GLY A 91 17.40 10.12 -21.05
CA GLY A 91 17.20 11.13 -22.10
C GLY A 91 16.05 12.09 -21.85
N GLU A 92 15.23 11.83 -20.83
CA GLU A 92 14.08 12.65 -20.52
C GLU A 92 14.47 13.95 -19.79
N GLN A 93 13.65 14.98 -19.99
CA GLN A 93 13.74 16.24 -19.25
C GLN A 93 12.49 16.39 -18.39
N TYR A 94 12.69 16.52 -17.10
CA TYR A 94 11.63 16.73 -16.13
C TYR A 94 11.53 18.20 -15.72
N ALA A 95 10.38 18.61 -15.18
CA ALA A 95 10.11 20.00 -14.80
C ALA A 95 11.15 20.57 -13.83
N ASP A 96 11.64 19.74 -12.92
CA ASP A 96 12.63 20.08 -11.91
C ASP A 96 14.09 19.80 -12.35
N GLY A 97 14.27 19.46 -13.61
CA GLY A 97 15.58 19.20 -14.20
C GLY A 97 16.10 17.79 -13.98
N ASN A 98 17.40 17.61 -14.18
CA ASN A 98 18.04 16.32 -14.02
C ASN A 98 18.44 16.11 -12.55
N THR A 99 17.99 15.02 -11.95
CA THR A 99 18.34 14.65 -10.56
C THR A 99 19.79 14.18 -10.37
N GLY A 100 20.54 13.99 -11.47
CA GLY A 100 21.93 13.52 -11.46
C GLY A 100 22.03 12.02 -11.28
N HIS A 101 22.41 11.56 -10.11
CA HIS A 101 22.47 10.12 -9.82
C HIS A 101 21.09 9.48 -9.82
N ARG A 102 21.00 8.32 -10.46
CA ARG A 102 19.76 7.53 -10.52
C ARG A 102 20.05 6.10 -10.04
N PRO A 103 19.16 5.50 -9.22
CA PRO A 103 19.37 4.14 -8.76
C PRO A 103 19.29 3.14 -9.92
N GLY A 104 20.26 2.24 -9.97
CA GLY A 104 20.18 1.08 -10.85
C GLY A 104 19.29 -0.03 -10.29
N ILE A 105 19.17 -1.12 -11.05
CA ILE A 105 18.49 -2.34 -10.60
C ILE A 105 19.18 -2.85 -9.32
N LYS A 106 18.38 -3.12 -8.26
CA LYS A 106 18.85 -3.49 -6.92
C LYS A 106 19.70 -2.42 -6.22
N GLY A 107 19.64 -1.17 -6.68
CA GLY A 107 20.39 -0.04 -6.14
C GLY A 107 19.57 1.00 -5.38
N GLY A 108 18.27 0.73 -5.14
CA GLY A 108 17.34 1.71 -4.57
C GLY A 108 17.15 1.64 -3.05
N TYR A 109 17.92 0.85 -2.32
CA TYR A 109 17.70 0.69 -0.88
C TYR A 109 18.23 1.89 -0.07
N PHE A 110 17.32 2.62 0.54
CA PHE A 110 17.59 3.71 1.48
C PHE A 110 18.43 4.90 0.94
N PRO A 111 18.29 5.34 -0.32
CA PRO A 111 18.88 6.60 -0.70
C PRO A 111 18.17 7.76 0.02
N VAL A 112 18.85 8.89 0.05
CA VAL A 112 18.27 10.16 0.52
C VAL A 112 18.01 11.09 -0.67
N PRO A 113 17.16 12.11 -0.51
CA PRO A 113 17.02 13.15 -1.55
C PRO A 113 18.38 13.76 -1.96
N PRO A 114 18.60 14.12 -3.22
CA PRO A 114 17.62 14.13 -4.33
C PRO A 114 17.48 12.79 -5.07
N VAL A 115 18.26 11.76 -4.73
CA VAL A 115 18.17 10.44 -5.38
C VAL A 115 16.81 9.79 -5.11
N ASP A 116 16.35 9.85 -3.87
CA ASP A 116 14.97 9.55 -3.49
C ASP A 116 14.08 10.76 -3.80
N SER A 117 13.45 10.78 -4.96
CA SER A 117 12.54 11.86 -5.39
C SER A 117 11.14 11.73 -4.79
N LEU A 118 10.82 10.61 -4.13
CA LEU A 118 9.47 10.27 -3.69
C LEU A 118 9.26 10.43 -2.18
N GLN A 119 10.23 10.98 -1.45
CA GLN A 119 10.12 11.14 0.01
C GLN A 119 8.89 11.95 0.42
N ASP A 120 8.62 13.06 -0.26
CA ASP A 120 7.53 13.96 0.10
C ASP A 120 6.15 13.34 -0.12
N ILE A 121 5.96 12.60 -1.22
CA ILE A 121 4.70 11.90 -1.48
C ILE A 121 4.46 10.77 -0.45
N ARG A 122 5.50 10.01 -0.08
CA ARG A 122 5.37 9.03 1.00
C ARG A 122 5.07 9.67 2.35
N SER A 123 5.68 10.82 2.65
CA SER A 123 5.37 11.60 3.86
C SER A 123 3.92 12.07 3.88
N ALA A 124 3.38 12.52 2.73
CA ALA A 124 1.98 12.89 2.60
C ALA A 124 1.05 11.68 2.83
N MET A 125 1.38 10.52 2.25
CA MET A 125 0.66 9.27 2.49
C MET A 125 0.65 8.88 3.98
N CYS A 126 1.79 9.00 4.67
CA CYS A 126 1.88 8.73 6.11
C CYS A 126 0.97 9.65 6.92
N ASN A 127 0.94 10.94 6.61
CA ASN A 127 0.06 11.88 7.30
C ASN A 127 -1.43 11.50 7.12
N VAL A 128 -1.83 11.12 5.91
CA VAL A 128 -3.20 10.65 5.63
C VAL A 128 -3.49 9.33 6.35
N LEU A 129 -2.54 8.40 6.39
CA LEU A 129 -2.69 7.15 7.15
C LEU A 129 -2.92 7.41 8.64
N GLU A 130 -2.15 8.31 9.25
CA GLU A 130 -2.32 8.71 10.66
C GLU A 130 -3.71 9.35 10.89
N GLU A 131 -4.17 10.22 9.99
CA GLU A 131 -5.52 10.80 10.04
C GLU A 131 -6.61 9.72 9.96
N MET A 132 -6.39 8.68 9.17
CA MET A 132 -7.29 7.53 9.05
C MET A 132 -7.11 6.47 10.16
N GLY A 133 -6.28 6.74 11.17
CA GLY A 133 -6.07 5.86 12.33
C GLY A 133 -5.14 4.67 12.09
N VAL A 134 -4.26 4.77 11.11
CA VAL A 134 -3.20 3.77 10.83
C VAL A 134 -1.86 4.36 11.27
N GLU A 135 -1.33 3.90 12.40
CA GLU A 135 -0.05 4.35 12.94
C GLU A 135 1.10 3.91 12.03
N THR A 136 1.90 4.88 11.56
CA THR A 136 3.05 4.66 10.70
C THR A 136 4.34 4.66 11.53
N GLU A 137 5.33 3.84 11.17
CA GLU A 137 6.61 3.74 11.88
C GLU A 137 7.79 4.22 11.04
N VAL A 138 7.76 3.93 9.75
CA VAL A 138 8.86 4.25 8.83
C VAL A 138 8.34 4.33 7.40
N HIS A 139 9.00 5.11 6.57
CA HIS A 139 8.89 4.99 5.12
C HIS A 139 10.24 5.22 4.46
N HIS A 140 10.48 4.57 3.35
CA HIS A 140 11.71 4.69 2.59
C HIS A 140 11.56 4.24 1.14
N HIS A 141 12.57 4.54 0.34
CA HIS A 141 12.73 3.98 -0.99
C HIS A 141 13.22 2.54 -0.86
N GLU A 142 12.67 1.64 -1.67
CA GLU A 142 12.97 0.22 -1.63
C GLU A 142 13.93 -0.27 -2.72
N VAL A 143 14.46 -1.48 -2.49
CA VAL A 143 15.69 -2.01 -3.10
C VAL A 143 15.58 -2.31 -4.59
N ALA A 144 14.40 -2.58 -5.14
CA ALA A 144 14.31 -3.17 -6.48
C ALA A 144 14.88 -2.24 -7.57
N THR A 145 14.35 -1.04 -7.67
CA THR A 145 14.77 -0.03 -8.66
C THR A 145 13.99 1.26 -8.45
N ALA A 146 14.07 2.16 -9.44
CA ALA A 146 13.34 3.42 -9.52
C ALA A 146 11.85 3.28 -9.14
N GLY A 147 11.36 4.20 -8.32
CA GLY A 147 9.96 4.32 -7.97
C GLY A 147 9.48 3.37 -6.87
N GLN A 148 10.28 2.43 -6.39
CA GLN A 148 9.84 1.52 -5.34
C GLN A 148 9.84 2.19 -3.97
N CYS A 149 8.72 2.03 -3.28
CA CYS A 149 8.45 2.61 -1.97
C CYS A 149 8.00 1.54 -0.98
N GLU A 150 8.31 1.78 0.29
CA GLU A 150 7.72 1.06 1.41
C GLU A 150 7.19 2.04 2.45
N ILE A 151 6.06 1.70 3.07
CA ILE A 151 5.53 2.37 4.27
C ILE A 151 5.29 1.30 5.33
N GLY A 152 6.16 1.26 6.31
CA GLY A 152 6.02 0.40 7.49
C GLY A 152 5.00 0.98 8.46
N THR A 153 4.08 0.14 8.88
CA THR A 153 3.02 0.50 9.83
C THR A 153 3.06 -0.42 11.03
N LYS A 154 2.66 0.10 12.19
CA LYS A 154 2.68 -0.65 13.44
C LYS A 154 1.91 -1.96 13.33
N TYR A 155 2.48 -3.03 13.87
CA TYR A 155 1.82 -4.33 13.93
C TYR A 155 0.50 -4.28 14.70
N ASN A 156 -0.42 -5.17 14.36
CA ASN A 156 -1.72 -5.28 15.04
C ASN A 156 -2.24 -6.73 14.98
N THR A 157 -3.37 -7.00 15.65
CA THR A 157 -4.06 -8.29 15.54
C THR A 157 -4.52 -8.55 14.10
N MET A 158 -4.76 -9.80 13.76
CA MET A 158 -4.98 -10.24 12.38
C MET A 158 -6.06 -9.44 11.65
N VAL A 159 -7.27 -9.38 12.19
CA VAL A 159 -8.40 -8.69 11.53
C VAL A 159 -8.15 -7.20 11.45
N LYS A 160 -7.71 -6.59 12.55
CA LYS A 160 -7.43 -5.15 12.58
C LYS A 160 -6.30 -4.79 11.63
N ARG A 161 -5.24 -5.59 11.56
CA ARG A 161 -4.13 -5.36 10.61
C ARG A 161 -4.56 -5.55 9.17
N ALA A 162 -5.42 -6.52 8.88
CA ALA A 162 -5.99 -6.70 7.55
C ALA A 162 -6.82 -5.48 7.11
N ASP A 163 -7.68 -4.97 7.99
CA ASP A 163 -8.45 -3.74 7.72
C ASP A 163 -7.53 -2.53 7.48
N GLN A 164 -6.49 -2.36 8.31
CA GLN A 164 -5.50 -1.29 8.16
C GLN A 164 -4.69 -1.42 6.85
N ASN A 165 -4.38 -2.65 6.41
CA ASN A 165 -3.70 -2.86 5.13
C ASN A 165 -4.58 -2.48 3.93
N GLN A 166 -5.90 -2.65 4.02
CA GLN A 166 -6.82 -2.14 3.01
C GLN A 166 -6.88 -0.60 3.00
N ILE A 167 -6.78 0.05 4.17
CA ILE A 167 -6.67 1.51 4.27
C ILE A 167 -5.38 1.98 3.61
N LEU A 168 -4.23 1.33 3.90
CA LEU A 168 -2.96 1.67 3.28
C LEU A 168 -3.04 1.57 1.76
N LYS A 169 -3.57 0.48 1.22
CA LYS A 169 -3.78 0.33 -0.22
C LYS A 169 -4.67 1.43 -0.79
N TYR A 170 -5.72 1.80 -0.08
CA TYR A 170 -6.62 2.87 -0.48
C TYR A 170 -5.88 4.21 -0.55
N VAL A 171 -5.09 4.55 0.46
CA VAL A 171 -4.29 5.79 0.49
C VAL A 171 -3.26 5.82 -0.64
N VAL A 172 -2.57 4.71 -0.90
CA VAL A 172 -1.57 4.62 -1.99
C VAL A 172 -2.20 4.83 -3.38
N HIS A 173 -3.47 4.45 -3.55
CA HIS A 173 -4.16 4.56 -4.84
C HIS A 173 -4.89 5.90 -5.07
N ASN A 174 -5.02 6.75 -4.05
CA ASN A 174 -5.71 8.03 -4.12
C ASN A 174 -4.78 9.21 -3.84
#